data_c3561763c8e436ab6189f774d4a09e44
#
_entry.id   c3561763c8e436ab6189f774d4a09e44
#
_cell.length_a   1.000
_cell.length_b   1.000
_cell.length_c   1.000
_cell.angle_alpha   90.00
_cell.angle_beta   90.00
_cell.angle_gamma   90.00
#
_symmetry.space_group_name_H-M   'P 1'
#
loop_
_entity.id
_entity.type
_entity.pdbx_description
1 polymer ?
#
loop_
_entity_poly.entity_id
_entity_poly.type
_entity_poly.pdbx_seq_one_letter_code
_entity_poly.pdbx_strand_id
1 'polypeptide(L)'
;NGAAMDPTPFREQFIAGMDDDLNTPRALAAMFDLSREMNRQRDEGHSITEAQECLRHLGSLLRLTFDEREAPLNVDATSYNALVSGIRDQVSGTDHTELVELISTADAAGVETVSAEDIDLLISLRAECRNYKQYGLADEIRGWLDSQGVSVEDSVGGSVWSYRPVS
;
A
#
# COMPACT_ATOMS: atom_id res chain seq x y z
N ASN A 1 22.19 11.70 9.19
CA ASN A 1 21.96 10.46 9.91
C ASN A 1 21.66 10.83 11.37
N GLY A 2 20.38 10.88 11.73
CA GLY A 2 19.94 11.04 13.11
C GLY A 2 20.33 9.83 13.95
N ALA A 3 20.43 10.01 15.27
CA ALA A 3 20.69 8.91 16.19
C ALA A 3 19.61 7.83 16.06
N ALA A 4 19.97 6.56 16.30
CA ALA A 4 18.99 5.49 16.32
C ALA A 4 18.15 5.58 17.60
N MET A 5 16.85 5.32 17.50
CA MET A 5 15.95 5.22 18.65
C MET A 5 16.25 3.95 19.44
N ASP A 6 16.43 4.08 20.77
CA ASP A 6 16.60 2.93 21.68
C ASP A 6 15.23 2.38 22.13
N PRO A 7 14.82 1.17 21.73
CA PRO A 7 13.57 0.55 22.14
C PRO A 7 13.65 -0.15 23.51
N THR A 8 14.84 -0.25 24.13
CA THR A 8 15.07 -1.04 25.34
C THR A 8 14.13 -0.71 26.51
N PRO A 9 13.85 0.57 26.84
CA PRO A 9 12.96 0.90 27.95
C PRO A 9 11.56 0.33 27.78
N PHE A 10 11.04 0.34 26.55
CA PHE A 10 9.69 -0.17 26.24
C PHE A 10 9.63 -1.69 26.28
N ARG A 11 10.70 -2.35 25.83
CA ARG A 11 10.84 -3.80 25.94
C ARG A 11 10.84 -4.26 27.39
N GLU A 12 11.57 -3.55 28.26
CA GLU A 12 11.62 -3.85 29.70
C GLU A 12 10.24 -3.65 30.36
N GLN A 13 9.51 -2.59 30.00
CA GLN A 13 8.13 -2.35 30.48
C GLN A 13 7.18 -3.46 30.03
N PHE A 14 7.31 -3.93 28.79
CA PHE A 14 6.52 -5.06 28.28
C PHE A 14 6.80 -6.32 29.09
N ILE A 15 8.09 -6.68 29.29
CA ILE A 15 8.49 -7.85 30.06
C ILE A 15 7.95 -7.76 31.49
N ALA A 16 8.11 -6.61 32.15
CA ALA A 16 7.58 -6.40 33.50
C ALA A 16 6.04 -6.54 33.57
N GLY A 17 5.33 -6.20 32.51
CA GLY A 17 3.89 -6.44 32.40
C GLY A 17 3.55 -7.94 32.25
N MET A 18 4.35 -8.67 31.47
CA MET A 18 4.15 -10.11 31.28
C MET A 18 4.54 -10.94 32.49
N ASP A 19 5.56 -10.52 33.25
CA ASP A 19 6.00 -11.17 34.50
C ASP A 19 5.01 -10.92 35.65
N ASP A 20 4.19 -9.89 35.59
CA ASP A 20 3.15 -9.54 36.56
C ASP A 20 1.84 -10.28 36.21
N ASP A 21 1.79 -11.58 36.46
CA ASP A 21 0.65 -12.47 36.19
C ASP A 21 0.08 -12.37 34.76
N LEU A 22 0.95 -12.23 33.77
CA LEU A 22 0.57 -12.03 32.37
C LEU A 22 -0.37 -10.82 32.17
N ASN A 23 -0.03 -9.70 32.78
CA ASN A 23 -0.80 -8.46 32.68
C ASN A 23 -0.75 -7.90 31.24
N THR A 24 -1.49 -8.52 30.36
CA THR A 24 -1.57 -8.16 28.91
C THR A 24 -1.94 -6.70 28.70
N PRO A 25 -2.87 -6.08 29.43
CA PRO A 25 -3.14 -4.64 29.29
C PRO A 25 -1.91 -3.76 29.52
N ARG A 26 -1.06 -4.09 30.51
CA ARG A 26 0.17 -3.36 30.80
C ARG A 26 1.23 -3.59 29.72
N ALA A 27 1.35 -4.81 29.21
CA ALA A 27 2.23 -5.14 28.11
C ALA A 27 1.83 -4.41 26.83
N LEU A 28 0.52 -4.36 26.51
CA LEU A 28 -0.01 -3.60 25.35
C LEU A 28 0.23 -2.10 25.50
N ALA A 29 0.08 -1.53 26.70
CA ALA A 29 0.38 -0.12 26.94
C ALA A 29 1.83 0.22 26.58
N ALA A 30 2.80 -0.63 26.97
CA ALA A 30 4.20 -0.44 26.59
C ALA A 30 4.44 -0.46 25.07
N MET A 31 3.71 -1.31 24.33
CA MET A 31 3.77 -1.35 22.87
C MET A 31 3.18 -0.08 22.22
N PHE A 32 2.08 0.45 22.76
CA PHE A 32 1.51 1.72 22.28
C PHE A 32 2.44 2.90 22.56
N ASP A 33 3.12 2.90 23.71
CA ASP A 33 4.09 3.95 24.06
C ASP A 33 5.31 3.87 23.13
N LEU A 34 5.80 2.66 22.80
CA LEU A 34 6.83 2.44 21.78
C LEU A 34 6.40 3.00 20.43
N SER A 35 5.19 2.69 19.99
CA SER A 35 4.65 3.17 18.71
C SER A 35 4.56 4.69 18.64
N ARG A 36 4.11 5.36 19.72
CA ARG A 36 4.05 6.83 19.78
C ARG A 36 5.45 7.45 19.72
N GLU A 37 6.38 6.88 20.46
CA GLU A 37 7.77 7.38 20.45
C GLU A 37 8.43 7.17 19.10
N MET A 38 8.20 6.03 18.43
CA MET A 38 8.66 5.78 17.06
C MET A 38 8.17 6.85 16.08
N ASN A 39 6.88 7.21 16.14
CA ASN A 39 6.33 8.25 15.27
C ASN A 39 7.01 9.60 15.53
N ARG A 40 7.19 9.98 16.80
CA ARG A 40 7.89 11.21 17.17
C ARG A 40 9.33 11.25 16.66
N GLN A 41 10.08 10.16 16.89
CA GLN A 41 11.49 10.05 16.47
C GLN A 41 11.65 10.06 14.96
N ARG A 42 10.73 9.42 14.24
CA ARG A 42 10.69 9.48 12.76
C ARG A 42 10.47 10.90 12.27
N ASP A 43 9.53 11.64 12.87
CA ASP A 43 9.24 13.02 12.48
C ASP A 43 10.42 13.98 12.78
N GLU A 44 11.26 13.63 13.76
CA GLU A 44 12.52 14.30 14.08
C GLU A 44 13.71 13.86 13.19
N GLY A 45 13.49 12.90 12.26
CA GLY A 45 14.50 12.42 11.32
C GLY A 45 15.46 11.37 11.88
N HIS A 46 15.12 10.72 13.01
CA HIS A 46 15.88 9.63 13.60
C HIS A 46 15.57 8.29 12.95
N SER A 47 16.54 7.35 13.02
CA SER A 47 16.32 5.98 12.58
C SER A 47 15.47 5.21 13.60
N ILE A 48 14.39 4.57 13.14
CA ILE A 48 13.46 3.79 13.96
C ILE A 48 13.51 2.29 13.65
N THR A 49 14.46 1.82 12.85
CA THR A 49 14.52 0.43 12.37
C THR A 49 14.55 -0.58 13.51
N GLU A 50 15.41 -0.38 14.51
CA GLU A 50 15.51 -1.26 15.68
C GLU A 50 14.22 -1.27 16.52
N ALA A 51 13.57 -0.10 16.64
CA ALA A 51 12.30 0.03 17.35
C ALA A 51 11.16 -0.69 16.62
N GLN A 52 11.14 -0.67 15.28
CA GLN A 52 10.18 -1.44 14.47
C GLN A 52 10.35 -2.94 14.62
N GLU A 53 11.60 -3.42 14.62
CA GLU A 53 11.91 -4.84 14.86
C GLU A 53 11.49 -5.26 16.27
N CYS A 54 11.77 -4.43 17.27
CA CYS A 54 11.33 -4.66 18.64
C CYS A 54 9.80 -4.75 18.72
N LEU A 55 9.06 -3.81 18.13
CA LEU A 55 7.61 -3.81 18.15
C LEU A 55 7.02 -5.08 17.50
N ARG A 56 7.56 -5.51 16.35
CA ARG A 56 7.13 -6.76 15.69
C ARG A 56 7.40 -7.97 16.57
N HIS A 57 8.58 -8.02 17.20
CA HIS A 57 8.93 -9.12 18.11
C HIS A 57 7.98 -9.18 19.31
N LEU A 58 7.73 -8.06 20.00
CA LEU A 58 6.82 -8.02 21.14
C LEU A 58 5.38 -8.39 20.72
N GLY A 59 4.92 -7.93 19.57
CA GLY A 59 3.62 -8.30 19.03
C GLY A 59 3.51 -9.80 18.75
N SER A 60 4.55 -10.44 18.21
CA SER A 60 4.55 -11.86 17.92
C SER A 60 4.39 -12.73 19.20
N LEU A 61 4.90 -12.27 20.35
CA LEU A 61 4.71 -12.92 21.64
C LEU A 61 3.23 -12.94 22.07
N LEU A 62 2.49 -11.90 21.71
CA LEU A 62 1.04 -11.80 21.94
C LEU A 62 0.19 -12.36 20.79
N ARG A 63 0.79 -13.02 19.81
CA ARG A 63 0.13 -13.48 18.59
C ARG A 63 -0.51 -12.35 17.76
N LEU A 64 -0.03 -11.11 17.91
CA LEU A 64 -0.41 -9.98 17.08
C LEU A 64 0.47 -10.00 15.83
N THR A 65 -0.14 -10.06 14.67
CA THR A 65 0.55 -9.87 13.39
C THR A 65 0.40 -8.40 12.98
N PHE A 66 1.52 -7.74 12.71
CA PHE A 66 1.55 -6.39 12.11
C PHE A 66 1.73 -6.48 10.59
N ASP A 67 1.58 -7.67 10.05
CA ASP A 67 1.48 -7.80 8.61
C ASP A 67 0.22 -7.06 8.19
N GLU A 68 0.37 -6.06 7.34
CA GLU A 68 -0.76 -5.58 6.57
C GLU A 68 -1.31 -6.81 5.84
N ARG A 69 -2.37 -7.39 6.38
CA ARG A 69 -3.20 -8.25 5.56
C ARG A 69 -3.79 -7.28 4.56
N GLU A 70 -3.14 -7.18 3.42
CA GLU A 70 -3.82 -6.66 2.25
C GLU A 70 -5.13 -7.43 2.17
N ALA A 71 -6.24 -6.72 2.38
CA ALA A 71 -7.54 -7.34 2.17
C ALA A 71 -7.48 -7.95 0.77
N PRO A 72 -7.86 -9.24 0.61
CA PRO A 72 -7.78 -9.85 -0.71
C PRO A 72 -8.48 -8.92 -1.69
N LEU A 73 -7.79 -8.53 -2.76
CA LEU A 73 -8.35 -7.68 -3.79
C LEU A 73 -9.58 -8.38 -4.34
N ASN A 74 -10.75 -7.82 -4.06
CA ASN A 74 -12.02 -8.27 -4.60
C ASN A 74 -12.48 -7.26 -5.65
N VAL A 75 -11.70 -7.17 -6.72
CA VAL A 75 -11.91 -6.28 -7.85
C VAL A 75 -12.54 -7.07 -8.98
N ASP A 76 -13.55 -6.51 -9.63
CA ASP A 76 -14.26 -7.17 -10.73
C ASP A 76 -13.36 -7.28 -11.98
N ALA A 77 -12.90 -8.50 -12.25
CA ALA A 77 -12.07 -8.81 -13.41
C ALA A 77 -12.76 -8.53 -14.74
N THR A 78 -14.08 -8.66 -14.82
CA THR A 78 -14.84 -8.38 -16.05
C THR A 78 -14.78 -6.89 -16.38
N SER A 79 -14.99 -6.03 -15.39
CA SER A 79 -14.91 -4.59 -15.57
C SER A 79 -13.46 -4.10 -15.80
N TYR A 80 -12.45 -4.77 -15.18
CA TYR A 80 -11.03 -4.53 -15.48
C TYR A 80 -10.73 -4.79 -16.96
N ASN A 81 -11.07 -5.97 -17.47
CA ASN A 81 -10.82 -6.35 -18.85
C ASN A 81 -11.56 -5.41 -19.83
N ALA A 82 -12.78 -4.99 -19.49
CA ALA A 82 -13.54 -4.04 -20.32
C ALA A 82 -12.86 -2.66 -20.36
N LEU A 83 -12.35 -2.16 -19.21
CA LEU A 83 -11.61 -0.91 -19.14
C LEU A 83 -10.35 -0.95 -20.01
N VAL A 84 -9.50 -1.98 -19.82
CA VAL A 84 -8.24 -2.14 -20.57
C VAL A 84 -8.51 -2.23 -22.08
N SER A 85 -9.52 -3.01 -22.49
CA SER A 85 -9.93 -3.12 -23.91
C SER A 85 -10.42 -1.79 -24.47
N GLY A 86 -11.22 -1.04 -23.72
CA GLY A 86 -11.70 0.28 -24.12
C GLY A 86 -10.58 1.29 -24.30
N ILE A 87 -9.61 1.31 -23.38
CA ILE A 87 -8.42 2.18 -23.49
C ILE A 87 -7.57 1.78 -24.69
N ARG A 88 -7.34 0.47 -24.90
CA ARG A 88 -6.62 -0.02 -26.08
C ARG A 88 -7.24 0.47 -27.38
N ASP A 89 -8.55 0.36 -27.51
CA ASP A 89 -9.26 0.76 -28.74
C ASP A 89 -9.12 2.28 -29.01
N GLN A 90 -9.09 3.10 -27.96
CA GLN A 90 -8.90 4.54 -28.05
C GLN A 90 -7.46 4.94 -28.39
N VAL A 91 -6.48 4.16 -27.94
CA VAL A 91 -5.05 4.43 -28.18
C VAL A 91 -4.53 3.76 -29.45
N SER A 92 -5.26 2.78 -29.99
CA SER A 92 -4.92 2.11 -31.26
C SER A 92 -4.84 3.13 -32.39
N GLY A 93 -3.64 3.25 -32.99
CA GLY A 93 -3.40 4.20 -34.09
C GLY A 93 -2.76 5.53 -33.65
N THR A 94 -2.39 5.68 -32.39
CA THR A 94 -1.57 6.80 -31.90
C THR A 94 -0.09 6.46 -31.95
N ASP A 95 0.78 7.48 -32.12
CA ASP A 95 2.25 7.31 -32.14
C ASP A 95 2.86 7.14 -30.71
N HIS A 96 2.04 6.82 -29.69
CA HIS A 96 2.47 6.73 -28.29
C HIS A 96 2.95 5.32 -27.97
N THR A 97 4.17 4.98 -28.36
CA THR A 97 4.74 3.62 -28.28
C THR A 97 4.72 3.06 -26.83
N GLU A 98 5.11 3.85 -25.83
CA GLU A 98 5.14 3.41 -24.42
C GLU A 98 3.74 3.10 -23.89
N LEU A 99 2.75 3.93 -24.26
CA LEU A 99 1.35 3.71 -23.88
C LEU A 99 0.79 2.43 -24.50
N VAL A 100 1.10 2.19 -25.77
CA VAL A 100 0.67 0.98 -26.50
C VAL A 100 1.32 -0.27 -25.89
N GLU A 101 2.59 -0.19 -25.49
CA GLU A 101 3.30 -1.30 -24.86
C GLU A 101 2.75 -1.65 -23.49
N LEU A 102 2.46 -0.65 -22.63
CA LEU A 102 1.81 -0.85 -21.33
C LEU A 102 0.43 -1.48 -21.48
N ILE A 103 -0.38 -1.00 -22.40
CA ILE A 103 -1.71 -1.55 -22.67
C ILE A 103 -1.61 -3.00 -23.17
N SER A 104 -0.66 -3.29 -24.06
CA SER A 104 -0.44 -4.65 -24.55
C SER A 104 -0.04 -5.61 -23.44
N THR A 105 0.68 -5.13 -22.42
CA THR A 105 1.03 -5.90 -21.23
C THR A 105 -0.21 -6.18 -20.36
N ALA A 106 -1.06 -5.19 -20.16
CA ALA A 106 -2.30 -5.32 -19.39
C ALA A 106 -3.34 -6.24 -20.06
N ASP A 107 -3.39 -6.27 -21.39
CA ASP A 107 -4.38 -7.01 -22.19
C ASP A 107 -3.92 -8.44 -22.57
N ALA A 108 -2.65 -8.79 -22.32
CA ALA A 108 -2.00 -9.98 -22.89
C ALA A 108 -2.65 -11.33 -22.56
N ALA A 109 -3.60 -11.40 -21.61
CA ALA A 109 -4.22 -12.66 -21.22
C ALA A 109 -5.69 -12.59 -20.72
N GLY A 110 -6.32 -11.42 -20.65
CA GLY A 110 -7.62 -11.29 -19.96
C GLY A 110 -7.56 -11.92 -18.55
N VAL A 111 -7.48 -11.13 -17.52
CA VAL A 111 -7.32 -11.67 -16.15
C VAL A 111 -8.62 -12.31 -15.65
N GLU A 112 -8.51 -13.48 -15.01
CA GLU A 112 -9.63 -14.11 -14.28
C GLU A 112 -9.79 -13.50 -12.88
N THR A 113 -8.67 -13.03 -12.30
CA THR A 113 -8.63 -12.34 -11.00
C THR A 113 -7.64 -11.19 -11.09
N VAL A 114 -8.02 -10.02 -10.60
CA VAL A 114 -7.16 -8.82 -10.58
C VAL A 114 -6.17 -8.93 -9.42
N SER A 115 -4.89 -8.82 -9.71
CA SER A 115 -3.79 -8.82 -8.75
C SER A 115 -3.36 -7.40 -8.36
N ALA A 116 -2.48 -7.28 -7.36
CA ALA A 116 -1.84 -5.99 -7.03
C ALA A 116 -1.00 -5.46 -8.20
N GLU A 117 -0.33 -6.35 -8.95
CA GLU A 117 0.48 -6.01 -10.12
C GLU A 117 -0.38 -5.42 -11.26
N ASP A 118 -1.63 -5.90 -11.42
CA ASP A 118 -2.57 -5.34 -12.39
C ASP A 118 -3.01 -3.92 -11.99
N ILE A 119 -3.17 -3.65 -10.70
CA ILE A 119 -3.45 -2.30 -10.20
C ILE A 119 -2.25 -1.37 -10.41
N ASP A 120 -1.04 -1.82 -10.10
CA ASP A 120 0.19 -1.05 -10.35
C ASP A 120 0.36 -0.73 -11.84
N LEU A 121 -0.01 -1.66 -12.72
CA LEU A 121 0.02 -1.45 -14.17
C LEU A 121 -0.99 -0.39 -14.61
N LEU A 122 -2.23 -0.39 -14.07
CA LEU A 122 -3.22 0.66 -14.35
C LEU A 122 -2.77 2.04 -13.85
N ILE A 123 -2.10 2.10 -12.71
CA ILE A 123 -1.56 3.35 -12.16
C ILE A 123 -0.44 3.88 -13.06
N SER A 124 0.44 3.00 -13.54
CA SER A 124 1.48 3.35 -14.51
C SER A 124 0.87 3.84 -15.83
N LEU A 125 -0.15 3.15 -16.32
CA LEU A 125 -0.89 3.53 -17.51
C LEU A 125 -1.56 4.91 -17.37
N ARG A 126 -2.17 5.18 -16.21
CA ARG A 126 -2.72 6.51 -15.88
C ARG A 126 -1.66 7.60 -15.91
N ALA A 127 -0.47 7.33 -15.37
CA ALA A 127 0.63 8.29 -15.36
C ALA A 127 1.08 8.62 -16.80
N GLU A 128 1.24 7.61 -17.65
CA GLU A 128 1.59 7.79 -19.06
C GLU A 128 0.48 8.52 -19.84
N CYS A 129 -0.80 8.21 -19.61
CA CYS A 129 -1.89 8.99 -20.17
C CYS A 129 -1.77 10.48 -19.86
N ARG A 130 -1.37 10.85 -18.64
CA ARG A 130 -1.16 12.26 -18.25
C ARG A 130 0.06 12.87 -18.94
N ASN A 131 1.16 12.12 -19.09
CA ASN A 131 2.36 12.54 -19.81
C ASN A 131 2.04 12.89 -21.27
N TYR A 132 1.20 12.09 -21.92
CA TYR A 132 0.74 12.32 -23.28
C TYR A 132 -0.50 13.25 -23.37
N LYS A 133 -0.89 13.89 -22.26
CA LYS A 133 -2.05 14.81 -22.16
C LYS A 133 -3.40 14.17 -22.51
N GLN A 134 -3.48 12.86 -22.39
CA GLN A 134 -4.72 12.08 -22.54
C GLN A 134 -5.49 12.07 -21.21
N TYR A 135 -5.89 13.26 -20.77
CA TYR A 135 -6.48 13.45 -19.43
C TYR A 135 -7.81 12.70 -19.28
N GLY A 136 -8.59 12.56 -20.37
CA GLY A 136 -9.85 11.80 -20.34
C GLY A 136 -9.64 10.34 -19.96
N LEU A 137 -8.62 9.68 -20.55
CA LEU A 137 -8.26 8.30 -20.22
C LEU A 137 -7.72 8.18 -18.79
N ALA A 138 -6.90 9.13 -18.37
CA ALA A 138 -6.38 9.14 -17.00
C ALA A 138 -7.49 9.28 -15.95
N ASP A 139 -8.51 10.09 -16.23
CA ASP A 139 -9.67 10.27 -15.37
C ASP A 139 -10.60 9.04 -15.38
N GLU A 140 -10.73 8.37 -16.52
CA GLU A 140 -11.48 7.10 -16.66
C GLU A 140 -10.84 6.01 -15.79
N ILE A 141 -9.51 5.83 -15.89
CA ILE A 141 -8.76 4.88 -15.04
C ILE A 141 -8.96 5.21 -13.56
N ARG A 142 -8.83 6.47 -13.18
CA ARG A 142 -9.01 6.90 -11.80
C ARG A 142 -10.42 6.62 -11.31
N GLY A 143 -11.43 6.99 -12.07
CA GLY A 143 -12.83 6.75 -11.70
C GLY A 143 -13.14 5.27 -11.52
N TRP A 144 -12.56 4.42 -12.37
CA TRP A 144 -12.69 2.98 -12.23
C TRP A 144 -12.01 2.48 -10.95
N LEU A 145 -10.76 2.87 -10.68
CA LEU A 145 -10.03 2.50 -9.45
C LEU A 145 -10.83 2.90 -8.20
N ASP A 146 -11.31 4.14 -8.15
CA ASP A 146 -12.13 4.64 -7.03
C ASP A 146 -13.43 3.80 -6.88
N SER A 147 -14.06 3.39 -7.99
CA SER A 147 -15.27 2.55 -7.96
C SER A 147 -15.03 1.14 -7.43
N GLN A 148 -13.81 0.62 -7.58
CA GLN A 148 -13.38 -0.67 -7.05
C GLN A 148 -12.83 -0.59 -5.61
N GLY A 149 -12.84 0.59 -5.00
CA GLY A 149 -12.30 0.80 -3.65
C GLY A 149 -10.78 0.97 -3.59
N VAL A 150 -10.14 1.20 -4.73
CA VAL A 150 -8.71 1.50 -4.83
C VAL A 150 -8.52 3.01 -4.83
N SER A 151 -7.94 3.55 -3.76
CA SER A 151 -7.62 4.97 -3.62
C SER A 151 -6.16 5.22 -4.00
N VAL A 152 -5.90 6.16 -4.89
CA VAL A 152 -4.56 6.48 -5.39
C VAL A 152 -4.13 7.87 -4.89
N GLU A 153 -2.99 7.94 -4.22
CA GLU A 153 -2.35 9.17 -3.77
C GLU A 153 -1.07 9.44 -4.57
N ASP A 154 -1.03 10.57 -5.25
CA ASP A 154 0.15 11.01 -6.00
C ASP A 154 1.14 11.71 -5.06
N SER A 155 2.41 11.25 -5.03
CA SER A 155 3.49 11.82 -4.24
C SER A 155 4.69 12.18 -5.12
N VAL A 156 5.67 12.92 -4.56
CA VAL A 156 6.91 13.31 -5.27
C VAL A 156 7.75 12.09 -5.68
N GLY A 157 7.55 10.93 -5.02
CA GLY A 157 8.26 9.68 -5.29
C GLY A 157 7.48 8.67 -6.16
N GLY A 158 6.30 9.05 -6.64
CA GLY A 158 5.40 8.16 -7.40
C GLY A 158 4.00 8.10 -6.81
N SER A 159 3.12 7.33 -7.42
CA SER A 159 1.76 7.10 -6.92
C SER A 159 1.76 5.89 -5.97
N VAL A 160 1.10 6.04 -4.83
CA VAL A 160 0.85 4.97 -3.85
C VAL A 160 -0.65 4.72 -3.80
N TRP A 161 -1.04 3.46 -3.67
CA TRP A 161 -2.45 3.11 -3.59
C TRP A 161 -2.78 2.32 -2.32
N SER A 162 -4.04 2.39 -1.93
CA SER A 162 -4.60 1.60 -0.83
C SER A 162 -5.95 1.03 -1.25
N TYR A 163 -6.27 -0.18 -0.75
CA TYR A 163 -7.52 -0.85 -1.07
C TYR A 163 -8.44 -0.89 0.14
N ARG A 164 -9.70 -0.50 -0.07
CA ARG A 164 -10.79 -0.66 0.89
C ARG A 164 -11.97 -1.30 0.18
N PRO A 165 -12.38 -2.53 0.56
CA PRO A 165 -13.52 -3.19 -0.06
C PRO A 165 -14.76 -2.29 -0.06
N VAL A 166 -15.39 -2.15 -1.22
CA VAL A 166 -16.68 -1.46 -1.35
C VAL A 166 -17.75 -2.41 -0.80
N SER A 167 -18.53 -1.93 0.18
CA SER A 167 -19.60 -2.71 0.86
C SER A 167 -20.85 -2.77 0.00
#